data_b1795e527c4e1e627d09508fceab3f3a
#
_entry.id   b1795e527c4e1e627d09508fceab3f3a
#
_cell.length_a   1.000
_cell.length_b   1.000
_cell.length_c   1.000
_cell.angle_alpha   90.00
_cell.angle_beta   90.00
_cell.angle_gamma   90.00
#
_symmetry.space_group_name_H-M   'P 1'
#
loop_
_entity.id
_entity.type
_entity.pdbx_description
1 polymer ?
#
loop_
_entity_poly.entity_id
_entity_poly.type
_entity_poly.pdbx_seq_one_letter_code
_entity_poly.pdbx_strand_id
1 'polypeptide(L)' 'METKPLNRIKVVMAERMVSNKELSEMLHKDTATISRWVTNTSQPNLESLIEIAKALKFDVGELVRMDDSTILKNQP' A
#
# COMPACT_ATOMS: atom_id res chain seq x y z
N MET A 1 -11.65 12.44 -13.64
CA MET A 1 -11.31 12.94 -12.30
C MET A 1 -10.25 12.06 -11.68
N GLU A 2 -9.23 12.69 -11.12
CA GLU A 2 -8.13 11.94 -10.53
C GLU A 2 -8.48 11.42 -9.15
N THR A 3 -8.10 10.19 -8.90
CA THR A 3 -8.25 9.60 -7.58
C THR A 3 -6.95 9.79 -6.81
N LYS A 4 -7.03 10.31 -5.61
CA LYS A 4 -5.84 10.45 -4.80
C LYS A 4 -5.40 9.07 -4.31
N PRO A 5 -4.09 8.81 -4.35
CA PRO A 5 -3.62 7.52 -3.83
C PRO A 5 -3.84 7.45 -2.32
N LEU A 6 -4.38 6.33 -1.87
CA LEU A 6 -4.65 6.12 -0.45
C LEU A 6 -3.52 5.41 0.26
N ASN A 7 -2.70 4.68 -0.47
CA ASN A 7 -1.59 3.98 0.16
C ASN A 7 -0.25 4.45 -0.41
N ARG A 8 0.80 4.19 0.35
CA ARG A 8 2.17 4.52 -0.01
C ARG A 8 3.01 3.28 -0.20
N ILE A 9 2.39 2.18 -0.62
CA ILE A 9 3.09 0.90 -0.75
C ILE A 9 4.25 1.03 -1.72
N LYS A 10 4.04 1.72 -2.85
CA LYS A 10 5.10 1.90 -3.84
C LYS A 10 6.33 2.59 -3.25
N VAL A 11 6.10 3.63 -2.46
CA VAL A 11 7.20 4.38 -1.84
C VAL A 11 7.98 3.49 -0.88
N VAL A 12 7.26 2.75 -0.04
CA VAL A 12 7.89 1.89 0.95
C VAL A 12 8.66 0.76 0.27
N MET A 13 8.08 0.18 -0.80
CA MET A 13 8.76 -0.85 -1.56
C MET A 13 10.06 -0.32 -2.16
N ALA A 14 10.02 0.90 -2.69
CA ALA A 14 11.21 1.51 -3.28
C ALA A 14 12.29 1.72 -2.22
N GLU A 15 11.91 2.15 -1.03
CA GLU A 15 12.86 2.32 0.06
C GLU A 15 13.50 1.01 0.48
N ARG A 16 12.76 -0.09 0.41
CA ARG A 16 13.26 -1.42 0.75
C ARG A 16 13.85 -2.15 -0.45
N MET A 17 13.78 -1.54 -1.64
CA MET A 17 14.28 -2.14 -2.87
C MET A 17 13.62 -3.49 -3.15
N VAL A 18 12.33 -3.56 -2.93
CA VAL A 18 11.54 -4.76 -3.14
C VAL A 18 10.67 -4.57 -4.38
N SER A 19 10.72 -5.53 -5.31
CA SER A 19 9.91 -5.48 -6.53
C SER A 19 8.52 -6.05 -6.30
N ASN A 20 7.61 -5.79 -7.26
CA ASN A 20 6.28 -6.39 -7.21
C ASN A 20 6.36 -7.91 -7.14
N LYS A 21 7.25 -8.49 -7.93
CA LYS A 21 7.40 -9.95 -7.96
C LYS A 21 7.86 -10.46 -6.60
N GLU A 22 8.84 -9.79 -6.01
CA GLU A 22 9.33 -10.19 -4.70
C GLU A 22 8.24 -10.10 -3.64
N LEU A 23 7.48 -9.02 -3.65
CA LEU A 23 6.42 -8.87 -2.67
C LEU A 23 5.33 -9.92 -2.87
N SER A 24 5.00 -10.24 -4.13
CA SER A 24 4.02 -11.28 -4.40
C SER A 24 4.46 -12.62 -3.85
N GLU A 25 5.74 -12.93 -3.97
CA GLU A 25 6.28 -14.16 -3.42
C GLU A 25 6.27 -14.17 -1.91
N MET A 26 6.61 -13.05 -1.29
CA MET A 26 6.61 -12.93 0.17
C MET A 26 5.22 -13.13 0.76
N LEU A 27 4.19 -12.65 0.06
CA LEU A 27 2.81 -12.69 0.56
C LEU A 27 2.00 -13.85 0.00
N HIS A 28 2.56 -14.63 -0.93
CA HIS A 28 1.85 -15.69 -1.62
C HIS A 28 0.60 -15.17 -2.32
N LYS A 29 0.75 -14.00 -2.98
CA LYS A 29 -0.31 -13.38 -3.78
C LYS A 29 0.19 -13.27 -5.21
N ASP A 30 -0.73 -13.16 -6.18
CA ASP A 30 -0.29 -13.01 -7.55
C ASP A 30 0.19 -11.58 -7.81
N THR A 31 1.00 -11.43 -8.86
CA THR A 31 1.59 -10.12 -9.15
C THR A 31 0.55 -9.12 -9.63
N ALA A 32 -0.54 -9.58 -10.24
CA ALA A 32 -1.59 -8.69 -10.68
C ALA A 32 -2.27 -8.01 -9.49
N THR A 33 -2.50 -8.77 -8.41
CA THR A 33 -3.07 -8.21 -7.19
C THR A 33 -2.13 -7.18 -6.57
N ILE A 34 -0.85 -7.53 -6.48
CA ILE A 34 0.15 -6.61 -5.92
C ILE A 34 0.20 -5.33 -6.77
N SER A 35 0.20 -5.48 -8.09
CA SER A 35 0.27 -4.32 -8.98
C SER A 35 -0.91 -3.38 -8.77
N ARG A 36 -2.12 -3.92 -8.59
CA ARG A 36 -3.30 -3.09 -8.35
C ARG A 36 -3.19 -2.31 -7.04
N TRP A 37 -2.64 -2.94 -6.00
CA TRP A 37 -2.43 -2.25 -4.73
C TRP A 37 -1.37 -1.15 -4.85
N VAL A 38 -0.27 -1.45 -5.53
CA VAL A 38 0.85 -0.52 -5.67
C VAL A 38 0.43 0.71 -6.48
N THR A 39 -0.40 0.53 -7.48
CA THR A 39 -0.88 1.63 -8.30
C THR A 39 -2.12 2.32 -7.74
N ASN A 40 -2.60 1.88 -6.59
CA ASN A 40 -3.82 2.39 -5.97
C ASN A 40 -5.07 2.19 -6.81
N THR A 41 -5.05 1.21 -7.72
CA THR A 41 -6.22 0.83 -8.50
C THR A 41 -7.24 0.15 -7.60
N SER A 42 -6.77 -0.65 -6.65
CA SER A 42 -7.59 -1.20 -5.58
C SER A 42 -6.75 -1.20 -4.32
N GLN A 43 -7.40 -1.37 -3.17
CA GLN A 43 -6.71 -1.32 -1.89
C GLN A 43 -6.69 -2.70 -1.24
N PRO A 44 -5.60 -3.05 -0.54
CA PRO A 44 -5.58 -4.28 0.23
C PRO A 44 -6.53 -4.14 1.43
N ASN A 45 -7.09 -5.26 1.88
CA ASN A 45 -7.85 -5.22 3.12
C ASN A 45 -6.88 -5.06 4.29
N LEU A 46 -7.43 -4.88 5.49
CA LEU A 46 -6.59 -4.61 6.66
C LEU A 46 -5.61 -5.75 6.92
N GLU A 47 -6.05 -6.99 6.79
CA GLU A 47 -5.18 -8.13 7.02
C GLU A 47 -4.02 -8.15 6.03
N SER A 48 -4.29 -7.91 4.76
CA SER A 48 -3.25 -7.86 3.73
C SER A 48 -2.30 -6.70 3.98
N LEU A 49 -2.84 -5.55 4.41
CA LEU A 49 -2.02 -4.38 4.71
C LEU A 49 -1.04 -4.69 5.85
N ILE A 50 -1.49 -5.39 6.88
CA ILE A 50 -0.63 -5.80 7.97
C ILE A 50 0.45 -6.76 7.48
N GLU A 51 0.10 -7.69 6.59
CA GLU A 51 1.08 -8.61 6.02
C GLU A 51 2.14 -7.86 5.22
N ILE A 52 1.74 -6.85 4.45
CA ILE A 52 2.68 -6.02 3.70
C ILE A 52 3.62 -5.31 4.66
N ALA A 53 3.08 -4.74 5.72
CA ALA A 53 3.88 -4.02 6.71
C ALA A 53 4.93 -4.94 7.34
N LYS A 54 4.53 -6.14 7.69
CA LYS A 54 5.45 -7.12 8.27
C LYS A 54 6.53 -7.53 7.27
N ALA A 55 6.14 -7.77 6.03
CA ALA A 55 7.10 -8.19 5.00
C ALA A 55 8.12 -7.10 4.71
N LEU A 56 7.69 -5.85 4.70
CA LEU A 56 8.57 -4.72 4.38
C LEU A 56 9.20 -4.11 5.63
N LYS A 57 8.81 -4.58 6.81
CA LYS A 57 9.35 -4.12 8.10
C LYS A 57 9.09 -2.62 8.32
N PHE A 58 7.87 -2.24 8.09
CA PHE A 58 7.38 -0.88 8.34
C PHE A 58 6.13 -0.95 9.21
N ASP A 59 5.82 0.12 9.89
CA ASP A 59 4.54 0.22 10.58
C ASP A 59 3.42 0.36 9.56
N VAL A 60 2.25 -0.20 9.88
CA VAL A 60 1.09 -0.11 9.01
C VAL A 60 0.77 1.34 8.68
N GLY A 61 0.92 2.23 9.66
CA GLY A 61 0.64 3.65 9.45
C GLY A 61 1.47 4.28 8.35
N GLU A 62 2.64 3.74 8.07
CA GLU A 62 3.48 4.29 7.00
C GLU A 62 3.03 3.89 5.61
N LEU A 63 2.12 2.94 5.52
CA LEU A 63 1.59 2.50 4.24
C LEU A 63 0.35 3.27 3.81
N VAL A 64 -0.14 4.16 4.65
CA VAL A 64 -1.38 4.90 4.41
C VAL A 64 -1.07 6.37 4.26
N ARG A 65 -1.75 7.02 3.29
CA ARG A 65 -1.62 8.46 3.14
C ARG A 65 -2.58 9.15 4.10
N MET A 66 -2.04 10.03 4.90
CA MET A 66 -2.80 10.73 5.93
C MET A 66 -2.53 12.24 5.81
N ASP A 67 -3.00 12.82 4.72
CA ASP A 67 -2.85 14.25 4.54
C ASP A 67 -4.18 14.95 4.82
N ASP A 68 -4.12 16.28 4.87
CA ASP A 68 -5.29 17.09 5.21
C ASP A 68 -6.45 16.84 4.26
N SER A 69 -6.17 16.71 2.98
CA SER A 69 -7.26 16.53 2.01
C SER A 69 -7.92 15.16 2.16
N THR A 70 -7.19 14.18 2.69
CA THR A 70 -7.73 12.86 2.93
C THR A 70 -8.52 12.81 4.23
N ILE A 71 -7.99 13.44 5.27
CA ILE A 71 -8.55 13.33 6.61
C ILE A 71 -9.61 14.40 6.89
N LEU A 72 -9.24 15.66 6.70
CA LEU A 72 -10.10 16.77 7.11
C LEU A 72 -11.33 16.91 6.25
N LYS A 73 -11.24 16.48 5.00
CA LYS A 73 -12.35 16.59 4.08
C LYS A 73 -13.55 15.76 4.52
N ASN A 74 -13.31 14.73 5.29
CA ASN A 74 -14.35 13.80 5.72
C ASN A 74 -14.86 14.09 7.12
N GLN A 75 -14.42 15.17 7.72
CA GLN A 75 -14.87 15.51 9.05
C GLN A 75 -16.02 16.51 8.97
N PRO A 76 -17.01 16.36 9.84
CA PRO A 76 -18.13 17.29 9.88
C PRO A 76 -17.72 18.67 10.29
#